data_3d87c62152fed5f0fd8d34ee4645ffc5
#
_entry.id   3d87c62152fed5f0fd8d34ee4645ffc5
#
_cell.length_a   1.000
_cell.length_b   1.000
_cell.length_c   1.000
_cell.angle_alpha   90.00
_cell.angle_beta   90.00
_cell.angle_gamma   90.00
#
_symmetry.space_group_name_H-M   'P 1'
#
loop_
_entity.id
_entity.type
_entity.pdbx_description
1 polymer ?
#
loop_
_entity_poly.entity_id
_entity_poly.type
_entity_poly.pdbx_seq_one_letter_code
_entity_poly.pdbx_strand_id
1 'polypeptide(L)'
;MDDKMTSGEIAKKAGVSQKAVRLYDEKGLLKPTEYSDGNYRLYDKEALQILEKIVALKQIGFSLEEIRDNLTSGDAKDIEEALKMQLAIMEEKRYKIEMIIDAINRTLAQKEDSLDWDDVARIIQSVTLDQAADLAHWKSLQRTISEDWYVQIFRTMNFGAGEKVLDLGCGFSKIWRNNWDIIPEGTKIYAYDLPGSWAEDFEKYIEENKGTLPKDVAIDLVYADLDKTASWEKIDSEQKYDRIIAHYIDNEVQNIEAIVEKAGKVLNKDGFFSINGPDVTVWDMFLKNAMSEAGIEENFLDEKIAESLKERDAYIEMLGKYFTNIETIELHNSFRFVDADDIFECFQRRNEVHAKFFSVNEKKIKEYFADKIAKDGEIIITTNAHFQHCYI
;
A
#
# COMPACT_ATOMS: atom_id res chain seq x y z
N MET A 1 33.90 -38.80 -22.22
CA MET A 1 34.63 -37.51 -22.15
C MET A 1 33.59 -36.47 -21.71
N ASP A 2 33.71 -35.98 -20.51
CA ASP A 2 32.82 -34.88 -20.05
C ASP A 2 33.08 -33.66 -20.93
N ASP A 3 32.02 -33.18 -21.52
CA ASP A 3 32.03 -32.07 -22.50
C ASP A 3 32.22 -30.75 -21.72
N LYS A 4 33.49 -30.45 -21.37
CA LYS A 4 33.86 -29.28 -20.59
C LYS A 4 33.85 -28.03 -21.46
N MET A 5 33.23 -26.98 -20.93
CA MET A 5 32.98 -25.71 -21.61
C MET A 5 33.93 -24.63 -21.12
N THR A 6 34.48 -23.84 -22.02
CA THR A 6 35.20 -22.61 -21.70
C THR A 6 34.20 -21.54 -21.18
N SER A 7 34.73 -20.48 -20.56
CA SER A 7 33.88 -19.34 -20.10
C SER A 7 33.04 -18.70 -21.23
N GLY A 8 33.52 -18.75 -22.48
CA GLY A 8 32.78 -18.27 -23.64
C GLY A 8 31.66 -19.21 -24.08
N GLU A 9 31.89 -20.52 -24.04
CA GLU A 9 30.92 -21.54 -24.44
C GLU A 9 29.79 -21.65 -23.42
N ILE A 10 30.08 -21.66 -22.09
CA ILE A 10 29.06 -21.70 -21.07
C ILE A 10 28.22 -20.39 -21.06
N ALA A 11 28.89 -19.24 -21.28
CA ALA A 11 28.21 -17.95 -21.40
C ALA A 11 27.19 -17.94 -22.55
N LYS A 12 27.62 -18.47 -23.73
CA LYS A 12 26.74 -18.56 -24.90
C LYS A 12 25.55 -19.49 -24.66
N LYS A 13 25.74 -20.62 -23.98
CA LYS A 13 24.66 -21.56 -23.66
C LYS A 13 23.63 -20.94 -22.70
N ALA A 14 24.09 -20.20 -21.69
CA ALA A 14 23.22 -19.56 -20.72
C ALA A 14 22.68 -18.16 -21.14
N GLY A 15 23.03 -17.68 -22.34
CA GLY A 15 22.54 -16.40 -22.87
C GLY A 15 23.12 -15.17 -22.17
N VAL A 16 24.33 -15.26 -21.61
CA VAL A 16 24.98 -14.15 -20.89
C VAL A 16 26.34 -13.78 -21.52
N SER A 17 26.93 -12.66 -21.10
CA SER A 17 28.26 -12.30 -21.54
C SER A 17 29.34 -13.10 -20.81
N GLN A 18 30.47 -13.35 -21.48
CA GLN A 18 31.62 -13.95 -20.82
C GLN A 18 32.12 -13.13 -19.61
N LYS A 19 31.94 -11.81 -19.65
CA LYS A 19 32.24 -10.91 -18.52
C LYS A 19 31.36 -11.22 -17.31
N ALA A 20 30.08 -11.53 -17.53
CA ALA A 20 29.14 -11.92 -16.45
C ALA A 20 29.60 -13.24 -15.80
N VAL A 21 30.00 -14.25 -16.58
CA VAL A 21 30.52 -15.53 -16.05
C VAL A 21 31.73 -15.30 -15.15
N ARG A 22 32.65 -14.43 -15.56
CA ARG A 22 33.82 -14.08 -14.74
C ARG A 22 33.43 -13.34 -13.46
N LEU A 23 32.48 -12.43 -13.53
CA LEU A 23 31.97 -11.73 -12.37
C LEU A 23 31.30 -12.68 -11.36
N TYR A 24 30.59 -13.69 -11.85
CA TYR A 24 29.96 -14.71 -10.99
C TYR A 24 31.00 -15.60 -10.30
N ASP A 25 32.11 -15.92 -10.97
CA ASP A 25 33.24 -16.59 -10.34
C ASP A 25 33.92 -15.72 -9.28
N GLU A 26 34.21 -14.46 -9.59
CA GLU A 26 34.81 -13.48 -8.67
C GLU A 26 33.94 -13.24 -7.43
N LYS A 27 32.62 -13.28 -7.58
CA LYS A 27 31.64 -13.14 -6.49
C LYS A 27 31.34 -14.46 -5.76
N GLY A 28 31.93 -15.56 -6.18
CA GLY A 28 31.78 -16.88 -5.57
C GLY A 28 30.46 -17.59 -5.83
N LEU A 29 29.68 -17.11 -6.82
CA LEU A 29 28.40 -17.68 -7.25
C LEU A 29 28.55 -18.89 -8.18
N LEU A 30 29.58 -18.87 -9.03
CA LEU A 30 29.85 -19.89 -9.99
C LEU A 30 31.37 -20.18 -10.01
N LYS A 31 31.78 -21.37 -9.62
CA LYS A 31 33.19 -21.74 -9.64
C LYS A 31 33.53 -22.59 -10.89
N PRO A 32 34.67 -22.37 -11.53
CA PRO A 32 35.10 -23.27 -12.57
C PRO A 32 35.35 -24.66 -11.95
N THR A 33 35.00 -25.70 -12.71
CA THR A 33 35.19 -27.10 -12.30
C THR A 33 36.68 -27.45 -12.29
N GLU A 34 37.45 -26.92 -13.25
CA GLU A 34 38.88 -27.04 -13.32
C GLU A 34 39.51 -25.93 -14.17
N TYR A 35 40.83 -25.94 -14.26
CA TYR A 35 41.60 -25.08 -15.15
C TYR A 35 42.38 -25.94 -16.16
N SER A 36 42.41 -25.53 -17.44
CA SER A 36 43.23 -26.17 -18.46
C SER A 36 44.72 -25.91 -18.24
N ASP A 37 45.60 -26.62 -18.99
CA ASP A 37 47.04 -26.41 -18.94
C ASP A 37 47.47 -24.96 -19.26
N GLY A 38 46.63 -24.22 -19.99
CA GLY A 38 46.79 -22.79 -20.26
C GLY A 38 46.13 -21.85 -19.24
N ASN A 39 45.74 -22.37 -18.08
CA ASN A 39 45.04 -21.63 -17.00
C ASN A 39 43.70 -21.00 -17.44
N TYR A 40 43.00 -21.60 -18.42
CA TYR A 40 41.67 -21.22 -18.82
C TYR A 40 40.62 -21.93 -17.93
N ARG A 41 39.60 -21.20 -17.49
CA ARG A 41 38.48 -21.74 -16.72
C ARG A 41 37.68 -22.72 -17.56
N LEU A 42 37.41 -23.89 -17.01
CA LEU A 42 36.58 -24.93 -17.61
C LEU A 42 35.40 -25.26 -16.69
N TYR A 43 34.25 -25.46 -17.28
CA TYR A 43 32.96 -25.66 -16.60
C TYR A 43 32.30 -26.94 -17.14
N ASP A 44 31.72 -27.73 -16.29
CA ASP A 44 30.93 -28.91 -16.61
C ASP A 44 29.41 -28.62 -16.73
N LYS A 45 28.60 -29.67 -16.86
CA LYS A 45 27.16 -29.56 -16.94
C LYS A 45 26.52 -29.07 -15.64
N GLU A 46 27.07 -29.41 -14.49
CA GLU A 46 26.59 -28.96 -13.20
C GLU A 46 26.81 -27.45 -13.03
N ALA A 47 27.97 -26.97 -13.43
CA ALA A 47 28.23 -25.53 -13.46
C ALA A 47 27.28 -24.78 -14.42
N LEU A 48 26.91 -25.39 -15.56
CA LEU A 48 25.91 -24.81 -16.45
C LEU A 48 24.52 -24.69 -15.77
N GLN A 49 24.07 -25.71 -15.06
CA GLN A 49 22.80 -25.69 -14.33
C GLN A 49 22.81 -24.63 -13.24
N ILE A 50 23.91 -24.43 -12.53
CA ILE A 50 24.07 -23.35 -11.56
C ILE A 50 24.00 -22.00 -12.27
N LEU A 51 24.69 -21.84 -13.39
CA LEU A 51 24.64 -20.59 -14.16
C LEU A 51 23.22 -20.27 -14.66
N GLU A 52 22.48 -21.26 -15.15
CA GLU A 52 21.08 -21.08 -15.57
C GLU A 52 20.19 -20.64 -14.42
N LYS A 53 20.38 -21.19 -13.22
CA LYS A 53 19.67 -20.72 -12.00
C LYS A 53 20.02 -19.28 -11.66
N ILE A 54 21.32 -18.91 -11.68
CA ILE A 54 21.74 -17.53 -11.44
C ILE A 54 21.10 -16.58 -12.44
N VAL A 55 21.07 -16.95 -13.73
CA VAL A 55 20.48 -16.13 -14.80
C VAL A 55 18.98 -15.95 -14.58
N ALA A 56 18.25 -17.03 -14.26
CA ALA A 56 16.82 -16.97 -13.97
C ALA A 56 16.51 -16.06 -12.77
N LEU A 57 17.23 -16.20 -11.66
CA LEU A 57 17.05 -15.34 -10.48
C LEU A 57 17.40 -13.89 -10.78
N LYS A 58 18.44 -13.62 -11.59
CA LYS A 58 18.75 -12.25 -12.05
C LYS A 58 17.65 -11.65 -12.91
N GLN A 59 17.00 -12.42 -13.78
CA GLN A 59 15.91 -11.95 -14.63
C GLN A 59 14.69 -11.50 -13.83
N ILE A 60 14.42 -12.14 -12.72
CA ILE A 60 13.34 -11.74 -11.80
C ILE A 60 13.78 -10.69 -10.76
N GLY A 61 15.05 -10.22 -10.83
CA GLY A 61 15.52 -9.02 -10.13
C GLY A 61 16.33 -9.24 -8.86
N PHE A 62 16.71 -10.47 -8.50
CA PHE A 62 17.58 -10.71 -7.35
C PHE A 62 18.96 -10.06 -7.53
N SER A 63 19.52 -9.51 -6.46
CA SER A 63 20.92 -9.10 -6.38
C SER A 63 21.86 -10.31 -6.42
N LEU A 64 23.15 -10.11 -6.66
CA LEU A 64 24.12 -11.22 -6.65
C LEU A 64 24.35 -11.74 -5.22
N GLU A 65 24.24 -10.88 -4.24
CA GLU A 65 24.35 -11.22 -2.82
C GLU A 65 23.17 -12.15 -2.40
N GLU A 66 21.95 -11.77 -2.70
CA GLU A 66 20.75 -12.58 -2.42
C GLU A 66 20.79 -13.93 -3.14
N ILE A 67 21.25 -13.97 -4.39
CA ILE A 67 21.40 -15.23 -5.14
C ILE A 67 22.41 -16.15 -4.46
N ARG A 68 23.54 -15.60 -4.00
CA ARG A 68 24.56 -16.39 -3.30
C ARG A 68 24.00 -17.00 -2.03
N ASP A 69 23.32 -16.20 -1.22
CA ASP A 69 22.78 -16.61 0.08
C ASP A 69 21.67 -17.67 -0.10
N ASN A 70 20.80 -17.52 -1.08
CA ASN A 70 19.76 -18.49 -1.44
C ASN A 70 20.30 -19.79 -2.08
N LEU A 71 21.38 -19.72 -2.87
CA LEU A 71 21.99 -20.93 -3.44
C LEU A 71 22.75 -21.77 -2.41
N THR A 72 23.14 -21.16 -1.27
CA THR A 72 23.86 -21.85 -0.19
C THR A 72 22.94 -22.46 0.85
N SER A 73 21.75 -21.89 1.11
CA SER A 73 20.81 -22.39 2.12
C SER A 73 20.14 -23.71 1.71
N GLY A 74 19.81 -23.87 0.44
CA GLY A 74 19.21 -25.12 -0.10
C GLY A 74 17.87 -25.54 0.51
N ASP A 75 17.31 -24.77 1.46
CA ASP A 75 16.03 -25.04 2.08
C ASP A 75 14.88 -24.50 1.20
N ALA A 76 13.89 -25.35 0.94
CA ALA A 76 12.74 -24.99 0.12
C ALA A 76 11.91 -23.84 0.73
N LYS A 77 11.96 -23.69 2.03
CA LYS A 77 11.23 -22.65 2.78
C LYS A 77 11.88 -21.28 2.56
N ASP A 78 13.20 -21.23 2.60
CA ASP A 78 13.95 -19.98 2.34
C ASP A 78 13.76 -19.53 0.88
N ILE A 79 13.67 -20.46 -0.06
CA ILE A 79 13.39 -20.16 -1.47
C ILE A 79 11.98 -19.59 -1.65
N GLU A 80 10.98 -20.16 -0.99
CA GLU A 80 9.61 -19.68 -1.06
C GLU A 80 9.48 -18.26 -0.48
N GLU A 81 10.10 -17.99 0.64
CA GLU A 81 10.13 -16.65 1.26
C GLU A 81 10.83 -15.63 0.38
N ALA A 82 11.99 -15.98 -0.20
CA ALA A 82 12.72 -15.12 -1.13
C ALA A 82 11.90 -14.81 -2.39
N LEU A 83 11.18 -15.80 -2.94
CA LEU A 83 10.29 -15.59 -4.08
C LEU A 83 9.07 -14.72 -3.75
N LYS A 84 8.48 -14.86 -2.57
CA LYS A 84 7.41 -13.99 -2.11
C LYS A 84 7.87 -12.54 -1.97
N MET A 85 9.05 -12.33 -1.39
CA MET A 85 9.65 -11.00 -1.29
C MET A 85 9.92 -10.40 -2.68
N GLN A 86 10.46 -11.18 -3.60
CA GLN A 86 10.75 -10.71 -4.96
C GLN A 86 9.48 -10.43 -5.75
N LEU A 87 8.44 -11.25 -5.60
CA LEU A 87 7.11 -11.00 -6.19
C LEU A 87 6.60 -9.63 -5.72
N ALA A 88 6.66 -9.38 -4.43
CA ALA A 88 6.26 -8.11 -3.83
C ALA A 88 7.01 -6.92 -4.44
N ILE A 89 8.33 -7.02 -4.61
CA ILE A 89 9.15 -5.97 -5.27
C ILE A 89 8.73 -5.76 -6.73
N MET A 90 8.39 -6.82 -7.46
CA MET A 90 7.95 -6.72 -8.85
C MET A 90 6.56 -6.12 -8.99
N GLU A 91 5.65 -6.44 -8.07
CA GLU A 91 4.32 -5.81 -8.00
C GLU A 91 4.42 -4.32 -7.70
N GLU A 92 5.31 -3.92 -6.78
CA GLU A 92 5.62 -2.51 -6.52
C GLU A 92 6.13 -1.79 -7.78
N LYS A 93 7.07 -2.43 -8.51
CA LYS A 93 7.59 -1.85 -9.76
C LYS A 93 6.51 -1.73 -10.83
N ARG A 94 5.66 -2.74 -10.97
CA ARG A 94 4.53 -2.72 -11.90
C ARG A 94 3.63 -1.55 -11.58
N TYR A 95 3.24 -1.42 -10.33
CA TYR A 95 2.41 -0.34 -9.85
C TYR A 95 2.99 1.05 -10.18
N LYS A 96 4.28 1.28 -9.89
CA LYS A 96 4.96 2.54 -10.24
C LYS A 96 4.93 2.84 -11.75
N ILE A 97 5.11 1.81 -12.57
CA ILE A 97 5.07 1.96 -14.04
C ILE A 97 3.65 2.30 -14.50
N GLU A 98 2.62 1.66 -13.95
CA GLU A 98 1.21 1.94 -14.26
C GLU A 98 0.85 3.38 -13.90
N MET A 99 1.24 3.88 -12.73
CA MET A 99 1.05 5.27 -12.31
C MET A 99 1.73 6.29 -13.25
N ILE A 100 2.94 6.00 -13.72
CA ILE A 100 3.64 6.85 -14.69
C ILE A 100 2.91 6.87 -16.04
N ILE A 101 2.44 5.71 -16.50
CA ILE A 101 1.67 5.59 -17.74
C ILE A 101 0.39 6.42 -17.66
N ASP A 102 -0.33 6.32 -16.54
CA ASP A 102 -1.57 7.08 -16.31
C ASP A 102 -1.31 8.59 -16.27
N ALA A 103 -0.23 9.03 -15.61
CA ALA A 103 0.15 10.44 -15.61
C ALA A 103 0.44 10.95 -17.03
N ILE A 104 1.16 10.17 -17.83
CA ILE A 104 1.44 10.50 -19.24
C ILE A 104 0.13 10.57 -20.03
N ASN A 105 -0.75 9.61 -19.86
CA ASN A 105 -2.03 9.57 -20.57
C ASN A 105 -2.92 10.77 -20.20
N ARG A 106 -3.00 11.14 -18.93
CA ARG A 106 -3.72 12.33 -18.47
C ARG A 106 -3.14 13.61 -19.06
N THR A 107 -1.83 13.74 -19.12
CA THR A 107 -1.14 14.88 -19.73
C THR A 107 -1.47 14.97 -21.24
N LEU A 108 -1.45 13.84 -21.93
CA LEU A 108 -1.77 13.79 -23.36
C LEU A 108 -3.26 14.04 -23.65
N ALA A 109 -4.16 13.71 -22.72
CA ALA A 109 -5.60 13.93 -22.84
C ALA A 109 -6.03 15.40 -22.61
N GLN A 110 -5.21 16.20 -21.97
CA GLN A 110 -5.45 17.64 -21.83
C GLN A 110 -5.25 18.33 -23.17
N LYS A 111 -6.38 18.57 -23.85
CA LYS A 111 -6.44 19.28 -25.13
C LYS A 111 -6.36 20.80 -24.92
N GLU A 112 -5.24 21.31 -24.46
CA GLU A 112 -4.96 22.74 -24.51
C GLU A 112 -3.80 23.01 -25.45
N ASP A 113 -3.94 24.09 -26.25
CA ASP A 113 -2.99 24.49 -27.30
C ASP A 113 -1.61 24.95 -26.77
N SER A 114 -1.32 24.75 -25.46
CA SER A 114 -0.06 25.17 -24.83
C SER A 114 0.31 24.32 -23.60
N LEU A 115 0.59 23.03 -23.79
CA LEU A 115 1.35 22.28 -22.79
C LEU A 115 2.80 22.78 -22.80
N ASP A 116 3.22 23.44 -21.72
CA ASP A 116 4.62 23.77 -21.51
C ASP A 116 5.32 22.72 -20.63
N TRP A 117 6.65 22.75 -20.59
CA TRP A 117 7.43 21.82 -19.78
C TRP A 117 7.25 21.99 -18.28
N ASP A 118 6.78 23.16 -17.82
CA ASP A 118 6.52 23.40 -16.41
C ASP A 118 5.22 22.71 -15.97
N ASP A 119 4.22 22.62 -16.85
CA ASP A 119 3.02 21.84 -16.62
C ASP A 119 3.31 20.35 -16.55
N VAL A 120 4.13 19.85 -17.48
CA VAL A 120 4.60 18.46 -17.47
C VAL A 120 5.40 18.16 -16.19
N ALA A 121 6.28 19.06 -15.77
CA ALA A 121 7.06 18.89 -14.55
C ALA A 121 6.17 18.86 -13.30
N ARG A 122 5.14 19.71 -13.21
CA ARG A 122 4.17 19.71 -12.10
C ARG A 122 3.38 18.40 -12.03
N ILE A 123 2.92 17.90 -13.17
CA ILE A 123 2.20 16.61 -13.23
C ILE A 123 3.11 15.46 -12.81
N ILE A 124 4.37 15.42 -13.26
CA ILE A 124 5.34 14.41 -12.84
C ILE A 124 5.66 14.51 -11.35
N GLN A 125 5.77 15.72 -10.80
CA GLN A 125 5.98 15.92 -9.37
C GLN A 125 4.78 15.48 -8.54
N SER A 126 3.55 15.78 -8.96
CA SER A 126 2.34 15.32 -8.26
C SER A 126 2.26 13.79 -8.22
N VAL A 127 2.50 13.11 -9.34
CA VAL A 127 2.58 11.64 -9.41
C VAL A 127 3.69 11.08 -8.52
N THR A 128 4.81 11.77 -8.39
CA THR A 128 5.92 11.32 -7.52
C THR A 128 5.56 11.45 -6.03
N LEU A 129 4.80 12.46 -5.64
CA LEU A 129 4.30 12.65 -4.29
C LEU A 129 3.22 11.61 -3.95
N ASP A 130 2.26 11.40 -4.86
CA ASP A 130 1.24 10.35 -4.73
C ASP A 130 1.90 8.96 -4.63
N GLN A 131 2.90 8.67 -5.48
CA GLN A 131 3.66 7.42 -5.40
C GLN A 131 4.34 7.19 -4.05
N ALA A 132 4.82 8.24 -3.39
CA ALA A 132 5.46 8.09 -2.08
C ALA A 132 4.44 7.72 -0.99
N ALA A 133 3.24 8.32 -1.02
CA ALA A 133 2.16 8.01 -0.10
C ALA A 133 1.63 6.58 -0.35
N ASP A 134 1.42 6.22 -1.61
CA ASP A 134 0.93 4.91 -2.02
C ASP A 134 1.94 3.80 -1.72
N LEU A 135 3.22 4.05 -1.95
CA LEU A 135 4.28 3.12 -1.59
C LEU A 135 4.34 2.89 -0.08
N ALA A 136 4.17 3.94 0.72
CA ALA A 136 4.11 3.83 2.18
C ALA A 136 2.89 3.00 2.61
N HIS A 137 1.74 3.22 1.98
CA HIS A 137 0.52 2.43 2.21
C HIS A 137 0.73 0.97 1.83
N TRP A 138 1.29 0.70 0.65
CA TRP A 138 1.55 -0.66 0.17
C TRP A 138 2.56 -1.41 1.06
N LYS A 139 3.66 -0.78 1.46
CA LYS A 139 4.61 -1.34 2.44
C LYS A 139 3.93 -1.59 3.80
N SER A 140 3.00 -0.73 4.22
CA SER A 140 2.25 -0.96 5.46
C SER A 140 1.38 -2.22 5.39
N LEU A 141 0.74 -2.48 4.25
CA LEU A 141 -0.06 -3.70 4.03
C LEU A 141 0.78 -4.98 4.13
N GLN A 142 2.03 -4.96 3.66
CA GLN A 142 2.93 -6.12 3.76
C GLN A 142 3.39 -6.41 5.19
N ARG A 143 3.45 -5.39 6.05
CA ARG A 143 3.79 -5.54 7.46
C ARG A 143 2.61 -5.95 8.32
N THR A 144 1.41 -5.89 7.78
CA THR A 144 0.19 -6.23 8.51
C THR A 144 0.15 -7.72 8.78
N ILE A 145 0.00 -8.09 10.06
CA ILE A 145 -0.17 -9.46 10.54
C ILE A 145 -1.60 -9.74 11.02
N SER A 146 -2.44 -8.73 11.03
CA SER A 146 -3.87 -8.87 11.31
C SER A 146 -4.62 -9.44 10.11
N GLU A 147 -5.86 -9.88 10.32
CA GLU A 147 -6.78 -10.18 9.23
C GLU A 147 -6.87 -9.00 8.26
N ASP A 148 -7.20 -9.28 7.00
CA ASP A 148 -7.34 -8.22 5.99
C ASP A 148 -8.19 -7.06 6.52
N TRP A 149 -7.64 -5.86 6.39
CA TRP A 149 -8.20 -4.65 6.97
C TRP A 149 -9.60 -4.31 6.42
N TYR A 150 -9.77 -4.49 5.12
CA TYR A 150 -11.04 -4.19 4.46
C TYR A 150 -12.09 -5.27 4.71
N VAL A 151 -11.70 -6.49 5.03
CA VAL A 151 -12.59 -7.55 5.53
C VAL A 151 -13.10 -7.19 6.93
N GLN A 152 -12.23 -6.69 7.80
CA GLN A 152 -12.65 -6.21 9.13
C GLN A 152 -13.65 -5.06 9.01
N ILE A 153 -13.35 -4.02 8.20
CA ILE A 153 -14.25 -2.89 7.97
C ILE A 153 -15.59 -3.35 7.40
N PHE A 154 -15.59 -4.22 6.39
CA PHE A 154 -16.81 -4.74 5.76
C PHE A 154 -17.74 -5.40 6.77
N ARG A 155 -17.20 -6.17 7.70
CA ARG A 155 -18.00 -6.82 8.75
C ARG A 155 -18.68 -5.83 9.68
N THR A 156 -18.05 -4.70 10.00
CA THR A 156 -18.66 -3.68 10.84
C THR A 156 -19.86 -3.01 10.19
N MET A 157 -19.87 -2.96 8.87
CA MET A 157 -20.97 -2.36 8.10
C MET A 157 -22.26 -3.17 8.18
N ASN A 158 -22.19 -4.45 8.50
CA ASN A 158 -23.37 -5.33 8.67
C ASN A 158 -24.42 -5.14 7.56
N PHE A 159 -23.97 -5.21 6.31
CA PHE A 159 -24.83 -5.00 5.15
C PHE A 159 -25.97 -6.02 5.09
N GLY A 160 -27.18 -5.51 4.81
CA GLY A 160 -28.37 -6.34 4.57
C GLY A 160 -28.61 -6.60 3.09
N ALA A 161 -29.37 -7.64 2.78
CA ALA A 161 -29.79 -7.94 1.42
C ALA A 161 -30.69 -6.82 0.86
N GLY A 162 -30.47 -6.42 -0.39
CA GLY A 162 -31.27 -5.41 -1.09
C GLY A 162 -30.99 -3.98 -0.68
N GLU A 163 -30.01 -3.72 0.19
CA GLU A 163 -29.65 -2.38 0.63
C GLU A 163 -29.06 -1.53 -0.52
N LYS A 164 -29.28 -0.24 -0.42
CA LYS A 164 -28.61 0.77 -1.25
C LYS A 164 -27.46 1.39 -0.46
N VAL A 165 -26.28 1.26 -1.01
CA VAL A 165 -25.05 1.74 -0.41
C VAL A 165 -24.45 2.87 -1.24
N LEU A 166 -24.12 3.98 -0.60
CA LEU A 166 -23.38 5.09 -1.20
C LEU A 166 -21.94 5.05 -0.66
N ASP A 167 -20.97 4.88 -1.56
CA ASP A 167 -19.54 4.86 -1.23
C ASP A 167 -18.88 6.12 -1.79
N LEU A 168 -18.50 7.04 -0.89
CA LEU A 168 -17.94 8.35 -1.19
C LEU A 168 -16.41 8.30 -1.07
N GLY A 169 -15.70 8.50 -2.18
CA GLY A 169 -14.26 8.32 -2.25
C GLY A 169 -13.88 6.85 -2.25
N CYS A 170 -14.45 6.08 -3.19
CA CYS A 170 -14.30 4.62 -3.20
C CYS A 170 -12.85 4.15 -3.48
N GLY A 171 -12.01 4.99 -4.09
CA GLY A 171 -10.63 4.67 -4.40
C GLY A 171 -10.49 3.34 -5.16
N PHE A 172 -9.55 2.51 -4.76
CA PHE A 172 -9.42 1.12 -5.25
C PHE A 172 -10.56 0.18 -4.86
N SER A 173 -11.55 0.66 -4.13
CA SER A 173 -12.73 -0.10 -3.69
C SER A 173 -12.41 -1.43 -3.02
N LYS A 174 -11.34 -1.46 -2.21
CA LYS A 174 -10.90 -2.67 -1.54
C LYS A 174 -11.95 -3.25 -0.59
N ILE A 175 -12.81 -2.40 -0.04
CA ILE A 175 -13.95 -2.85 0.78
C ILE A 175 -14.88 -3.78 -0.03
N TRP A 176 -15.02 -3.56 -1.33
CA TRP A 176 -15.84 -4.40 -2.22
C TRP A 176 -15.02 -5.54 -2.82
N ARG A 177 -13.83 -5.25 -3.34
CA ARG A 177 -12.97 -6.25 -4.00
C ARG A 177 -12.57 -7.40 -3.07
N ASN A 178 -12.21 -7.09 -1.82
CA ASN A 178 -11.76 -8.10 -0.85
C ASN A 178 -12.92 -8.89 -0.24
N ASN A 179 -14.17 -8.50 -0.54
CA ASN A 179 -15.40 -9.13 -0.02
C ASN A 179 -16.40 -9.46 -1.15
N TRP A 180 -15.92 -9.55 -2.38
CA TRP A 180 -16.71 -9.60 -3.61
C TRP A 180 -17.80 -10.67 -3.62
N ASP A 181 -17.49 -11.85 -3.15
CA ASP A 181 -18.35 -13.04 -3.12
C ASP A 181 -19.31 -13.10 -1.93
N ILE A 182 -19.12 -12.22 -0.95
CA ILE A 182 -19.96 -12.15 0.26
C ILE A 182 -20.81 -10.87 0.35
N ILE A 183 -20.82 -10.03 -0.69
CA ILE A 183 -21.74 -8.89 -0.79
C ILE A 183 -23.17 -9.46 -0.75
N PRO A 184 -24.06 -8.97 0.14
CA PRO A 184 -25.42 -9.51 0.25
C PRO A 184 -26.21 -9.39 -1.05
N GLU A 185 -27.03 -10.40 -1.38
CA GLU A 185 -27.86 -10.43 -2.58
C GLU A 185 -28.72 -9.18 -2.72
N GLY A 186 -28.86 -8.69 -3.94
CA GLY A 186 -29.70 -7.53 -4.27
C GLY A 186 -29.13 -6.17 -3.86
N THR A 187 -27.94 -6.12 -3.23
CA THR A 187 -27.29 -4.87 -2.83
C THR A 187 -26.97 -4.00 -4.05
N LYS A 188 -27.27 -2.71 -3.96
CA LYS A 188 -26.94 -1.72 -4.98
C LYS A 188 -25.91 -0.74 -4.44
N ILE A 189 -24.73 -0.74 -5.01
CA ILE A 189 -23.60 0.07 -4.62
C ILE A 189 -23.41 1.21 -5.61
N TYR A 190 -23.43 2.43 -5.13
CA TYR A 190 -23.16 3.65 -5.87
C TYR A 190 -21.82 4.19 -5.38
N ALA A 191 -20.76 3.89 -6.12
CA ALA A 191 -19.39 4.24 -5.79
C ALA A 191 -19.00 5.53 -6.49
N TYR A 192 -18.65 6.56 -5.74
CA TYR A 192 -18.27 7.88 -6.24
C TYR A 192 -16.79 8.14 -5.98
N ASP A 193 -16.08 8.62 -7.01
CA ASP A 193 -14.71 9.07 -6.88
C ASP A 193 -14.35 10.10 -7.96
N LEU A 194 -13.21 10.76 -7.80
CA LEU A 194 -12.62 11.56 -8.86
C LEU A 194 -12.16 10.66 -10.02
N PRO A 195 -12.20 11.15 -11.27
CA PRO A 195 -11.60 10.40 -12.38
C PRO A 195 -10.09 10.27 -12.15
N GLY A 196 -9.58 9.05 -12.14
CA GLY A 196 -8.19 8.76 -11.91
C GLY A 196 -7.90 7.25 -11.87
N SER A 197 -6.64 6.90 -11.73
CA SER A 197 -6.14 5.52 -11.81
C SER A 197 -6.85 4.54 -10.85
N TRP A 198 -7.25 5.00 -9.69
CA TRP A 198 -7.96 4.20 -8.69
C TRP A 198 -9.32 3.72 -9.18
N ALA A 199 -10.13 4.66 -9.65
CA ALA A 199 -11.47 4.39 -10.11
C ALA A 199 -11.46 3.62 -11.44
N GLU A 200 -10.52 3.92 -12.34
CA GLU A 200 -10.34 3.18 -13.60
C GLU A 200 -9.94 1.72 -13.35
N ASP A 201 -9.07 1.46 -12.36
CA ASP A 201 -8.70 0.10 -11.96
C ASP A 201 -9.89 -0.66 -11.39
N PHE A 202 -10.76 0.02 -10.63
CA PHE A 202 -11.98 -0.59 -10.11
C PHE A 202 -13.02 -0.83 -11.23
N GLU A 203 -13.18 0.10 -12.16
CA GLU A 203 -14.05 -0.08 -13.32
C GLU A 203 -13.67 -1.33 -14.14
N LYS A 204 -12.38 -1.49 -14.39
CA LYS A 204 -11.84 -2.68 -15.05
C LYS A 204 -12.09 -3.94 -14.23
N TYR A 205 -11.88 -3.89 -12.91
CA TYR A 205 -12.15 -5.02 -12.02
C TYR A 205 -13.63 -5.44 -12.06
N ILE A 206 -14.57 -4.47 -12.04
CA ILE A 206 -16.01 -4.74 -12.18
C ILE A 206 -16.30 -5.46 -13.50
N GLU A 207 -15.77 -4.94 -14.62
CA GLU A 207 -15.96 -5.53 -15.95
C GLU A 207 -15.49 -6.99 -16.02
N GLU A 208 -14.32 -7.26 -15.47
CA GLU A 208 -13.71 -8.60 -15.48
C GLU A 208 -14.42 -9.59 -14.54
N ASN A 209 -15.01 -9.11 -13.45
CA ASN A 209 -15.56 -9.96 -12.38
C ASN A 209 -17.08 -9.89 -12.23
N LYS A 210 -17.81 -9.10 -13.01
CA LYS A 210 -19.27 -8.94 -12.90
C LYS A 210 -20.06 -10.26 -12.94
N GLY A 211 -19.53 -11.27 -13.62
CA GLY A 211 -20.16 -12.59 -13.72
C GLY A 211 -20.09 -13.44 -12.44
N THR A 212 -19.31 -13.02 -11.45
CA THR A 212 -19.13 -13.71 -10.17
C THR A 212 -19.81 -13.00 -9.00
N LEU A 213 -20.43 -11.84 -9.23
CA LEU A 213 -21.21 -11.14 -8.21
C LEU A 213 -22.36 -12.00 -7.70
N PRO A 214 -22.71 -11.90 -6.42
CA PRO A 214 -23.91 -12.51 -5.89
C PRO A 214 -25.18 -12.02 -6.62
N LYS A 215 -26.24 -12.79 -6.51
CA LYS A 215 -27.48 -12.57 -7.25
C LYS A 215 -28.00 -11.14 -7.04
N ASP A 216 -28.36 -10.48 -8.14
CA ASP A 216 -28.98 -9.14 -8.21
C ASP A 216 -28.13 -8.02 -7.54
N VAL A 217 -26.85 -8.26 -7.27
CA VAL A 217 -25.90 -7.20 -6.84
C VAL A 217 -25.54 -6.34 -8.07
N ALA A 218 -25.55 -5.02 -7.87
CA ALA A 218 -25.15 -4.05 -8.89
C ALA A 218 -24.19 -3.03 -8.31
N ILE A 219 -23.17 -2.66 -9.08
CA ILE A 219 -22.17 -1.65 -8.70
C ILE A 219 -22.12 -0.62 -9.83
N ASP A 220 -22.46 0.61 -9.48
CA ASP A 220 -22.42 1.77 -10.39
C ASP A 220 -21.26 2.67 -9.94
N LEU A 221 -20.19 2.73 -10.74
CA LEU A 221 -19.09 3.67 -10.53
C LEU A 221 -19.39 5.00 -11.20
N VAL A 222 -19.32 6.08 -10.45
CA VAL A 222 -19.64 7.43 -10.90
C VAL A 222 -18.46 8.36 -10.63
N TYR A 223 -17.92 8.93 -11.71
CA TYR A 223 -16.85 9.94 -11.58
C TYR A 223 -17.46 11.29 -11.21
N ALA A 224 -17.10 11.79 -10.03
CA ALA A 224 -17.63 13.05 -9.50
C ALA A 224 -16.69 13.64 -8.42
N ASP A 225 -16.60 14.96 -8.43
CA ASP A 225 -15.88 15.73 -7.41
C ASP A 225 -16.87 16.05 -6.27
N LEU A 226 -16.63 15.48 -5.08
CA LEU A 226 -17.52 15.62 -3.92
C LEU A 226 -17.55 17.04 -3.32
N ASP A 227 -16.58 17.89 -3.63
CA ASP A 227 -16.59 19.31 -3.23
C ASP A 227 -17.55 20.13 -4.08
N LYS A 228 -18.01 19.62 -5.23
CA LYS A 228 -18.92 20.34 -6.12
C LYS A 228 -20.40 20.04 -5.85
N THR A 229 -21.22 21.08 -5.84
CA THR A 229 -22.68 20.97 -5.65
C THR A 229 -23.34 20.07 -6.70
N ALA A 230 -22.91 20.16 -7.95
CA ALA A 230 -23.48 19.37 -9.06
C ALA A 230 -23.34 17.85 -8.84
N SER A 231 -22.32 17.39 -8.13
CA SER A 231 -22.16 15.97 -7.79
C SER A 231 -23.24 15.50 -6.82
N TRP A 232 -23.59 16.34 -5.85
CA TRP A 232 -24.63 16.05 -4.88
C TRP A 232 -26.05 16.16 -5.45
N GLU A 233 -26.26 16.98 -6.45
CA GLU A 233 -27.55 17.00 -7.20
C GLU A 233 -27.84 15.63 -7.85
N LYS A 234 -26.81 14.91 -8.30
CA LYS A 234 -26.95 13.53 -8.81
C LYS A 234 -27.21 12.54 -7.68
N ILE A 235 -26.54 12.70 -6.53
CA ILE A 235 -26.67 11.82 -5.37
C ILE A 235 -28.06 12.00 -4.71
N ASP A 236 -28.54 13.26 -4.58
CA ASP A 236 -29.76 13.62 -3.87
C ASP A 236 -31.04 13.44 -4.69
N SER A 237 -30.95 13.18 -6.01
CA SER A 237 -32.11 13.11 -6.89
C SER A 237 -33.07 11.97 -6.52
N GLU A 238 -33.92 12.19 -5.51
CA GLU A 238 -35.02 11.31 -5.07
C GLU A 238 -34.59 9.96 -4.45
N GLN A 239 -33.29 9.77 -4.14
CA GLN A 239 -32.78 8.51 -3.62
C GLN A 239 -32.26 8.66 -2.20
N LYS A 240 -32.61 7.71 -1.34
CA LYS A 240 -32.04 7.54 0.00
C LYS A 240 -31.21 6.27 0.07
N TYR A 241 -30.22 6.27 0.93
CA TYR A 241 -29.26 5.17 1.10
C TYR A 241 -29.37 4.56 2.48
N ASP A 242 -29.25 3.24 2.55
CA ASP A 242 -29.30 2.49 3.80
C ASP A 242 -27.94 2.50 4.51
N ARG A 243 -26.88 2.56 3.73
CA ARG A 243 -25.50 2.74 4.21
C ARG A 243 -24.80 3.80 3.38
N ILE A 244 -24.08 4.66 4.07
CA ILE A 244 -23.17 5.61 3.44
C ILE A 244 -21.78 5.38 4.00
N ILE A 245 -20.79 5.32 3.15
CA ILE A 245 -19.38 5.11 3.49
C ILE A 245 -18.59 6.33 3.05
N ALA A 246 -17.72 6.84 3.91
CA ALA A 246 -16.77 7.90 3.58
C ALA A 246 -15.47 7.64 4.36
N HIS A 247 -14.72 6.64 3.92
CA HIS A 247 -13.52 6.21 4.62
C HIS A 247 -12.27 6.82 3.95
N TYR A 248 -11.40 7.41 4.79
CA TYR A 248 -10.10 7.98 4.39
C TYR A 248 -10.19 9.14 3.38
N ILE A 249 -11.28 9.90 3.40
CA ILE A 249 -11.49 11.04 2.49
C ILE A 249 -11.20 12.40 3.13
N ASP A 250 -10.91 12.46 4.42
CA ASP A 250 -10.73 13.69 5.20
C ASP A 250 -9.62 14.60 4.66
N ASN A 251 -8.54 14.01 4.12
CA ASN A 251 -7.44 14.75 3.50
C ASN A 251 -7.63 14.99 1.99
N GLU A 252 -8.66 14.38 1.38
CA GLU A 252 -8.88 14.42 -0.06
C GLU A 252 -9.99 15.43 -0.46
N VAL A 253 -10.76 15.91 0.52
CA VAL A 253 -11.85 16.88 0.30
C VAL A 253 -11.55 18.20 0.99
N GLN A 254 -12.03 19.31 0.39
CA GLN A 254 -11.78 20.64 0.93
C GLN A 254 -12.64 20.94 2.19
N ASN A 255 -13.83 20.33 2.30
CA ASN A 255 -14.75 20.59 3.38
C ASN A 255 -15.50 19.32 3.80
N ILE A 256 -14.92 18.59 4.76
CA ILE A 256 -15.51 17.36 5.29
C ILE A 256 -16.86 17.61 5.99
N GLU A 257 -17.05 18.75 6.67
CA GLU A 257 -18.31 19.07 7.32
C GLU A 257 -19.47 19.21 6.31
N ALA A 258 -19.20 19.76 5.12
CA ALA A 258 -20.20 19.81 4.04
C ALA A 258 -20.57 18.42 3.50
N ILE A 259 -19.62 17.49 3.44
CA ILE A 259 -19.87 16.10 3.08
C ILE A 259 -20.77 15.43 4.13
N VAL A 260 -20.44 15.60 5.40
CA VAL A 260 -21.18 15.06 6.55
C VAL A 260 -22.63 15.57 6.56
N GLU A 261 -22.84 16.89 6.38
CA GLU A 261 -24.17 17.48 6.28
C GLU A 261 -25.01 16.88 5.15
N LYS A 262 -24.41 16.76 3.97
CA LYS A 262 -25.08 16.22 2.78
C LYS A 262 -25.37 14.73 2.92
N ALA A 263 -24.45 13.94 3.49
CA ALA A 263 -24.66 12.53 3.78
C ALA A 263 -25.86 12.32 4.70
N GLY A 264 -26.00 13.12 5.76
CA GLY A 264 -27.17 13.08 6.64
C GLY A 264 -28.50 13.35 5.93
N LYS A 265 -28.50 14.21 4.88
CA LYS A 265 -29.73 14.52 4.10
C LYS A 265 -30.19 13.35 3.22
N VAL A 266 -29.26 12.52 2.73
CA VAL A 266 -29.57 11.41 1.81
C VAL A 266 -29.61 10.04 2.53
N LEU A 267 -29.34 9.99 3.84
CA LEU A 267 -29.42 8.79 4.65
C LEU A 267 -30.87 8.36 4.92
N ASN A 268 -31.13 7.04 4.84
CA ASN A 268 -32.39 6.46 5.30
C ASN A 268 -32.48 6.50 6.84
N LYS A 269 -33.71 6.57 7.35
CA LYS A 269 -33.98 6.69 8.80
C LYS A 269 -33.43 5.52 9.62
N ASP A 270 -33.44 4.32 9.05
CA ASP A 270 -32.94 3.11 9.71
C ASP A 270 -31.52 2.73 9.24
N GLY A 271 -30.88 3.63 8.49
CA GLY A 271 -29.53 3.49 8.00
C GLY A 271 -28.49 4.15 8.90
N PHE A 272 -27.23 4.01 8.51
CA PHE A 272 -26.15 4.79 9.13
C PHE A 272 -25.09 5.25 8.11
N PHE A 273 -24.43 6.33 8.45
CA PHE A 273 -23.27 6.86 7.78
C PHE A 273 -22.01 6.44 8.52
N SER A 274 -21.11 5.71 7.85
CA SER A 274 -19.83 5.29 8.39
C SER A 274 -18.71 6.18 7.86
N ILE A 275 -17.98 6.80 8.79
CA ILE A 275 -16.84 7.66 8.47
C ILE A 275 -15.73 7.42 9.49
N ASN A 276 -14.47 7.48 9.06
CA ASN A 276 -13.36 7.58 9.98
C ASN A 276 -12.87 9.02 10.06
N GLY A 277 -12.39 9.40 11.22
CA GLY A 277 -11.83 10.72 11.48
C GLY A 277 -10.38 10.65 11.93
N PRO A 278 -9.84 11.76 12.45
CA PRO A 278 -8.49 11.79 12.99
C PRO A 278 -8.30 10.75 14.10
N ASP A 279 -7.31 9.87 13.93
CA ASP A 279 -6.93 8.90 14.94
C ASP A 279 -5.86 9.47 15.86
N VAL A 280 -6.02 9.20 17.15
CA VAL A 280 -4.94 9.43 18.12
C VAL A 280 -3.83 8.44 17.82
N THR A 281 -2.69 8.95 17.43
CA THR A 281 -1.66 8.15 16.82
C THR A 281 -0.94 7.26 17.84
N VAL A 282 -1.34 5.99 17.90
CA VAL A 282 -0.58 4.94 18.61
C VAL A 282 0.88 4.91 18.14
N TRP A 283 1.12 5.25 16.89
CA TRP A 283 2.47 5.41 16.33
C TRP A 283 3.30 6.47 17.04
N ASP A 284 2.72 7.65 17.32
CA ASP A 284 3.44 8.73 18.01
C ASP A 284 3.67 8.37 19.48
N MET A 285 2.71 7.68 20.11
CA MET A 285 2.88 7.15 21.48
C MET A 285 3.98 6.07 21.54
N PHE A 286 4.00 5.14 20.59
CA PHE A 286 5.07 4.16 20.48
C PHE A 286 6.42 4.85 20.29
N LEU A 287 6.50 5.79 19.35
CA LEU A 287 7.74 6.52 19.08
C LEU A 287 8.23 7.28 20.29
N LYS A 288 7.36 7.96 21.03
CA LYS A 288 7.70 8.66 22.25
C LYS A 288 8.34 7.72 23.29
N ASN A 289 7.71 6.57 23.51
CA ASN A 289 8.26 5.57 24.43
C ASN A 289 9.62 5.03 23.94
N ALA A 290 9.74 4.74 22.64
CA ALA A 290 10.98 4.26 22.03
C ALA A 290 12.11 5.29 22.16
N MET A 291 11.84 6.56 21.93
CA MET A 291 12.84 7.64 22.08
C MET A 291 13.27 7.82 23.53
N SER A 292 12.34 7.73 24.47
CA SER A 292 12.63 7.75 25.90
C SER A 292 13.54 6.58 26.32
N GLU A 293 13.24 5.36 25.87
CA GLU A 293 14.07 4.16 26.12
C GLU A 293 15.47 4.28 25.48
N ALA A 294 15.57 4.90 24.29
CA ALA A 294 16.83 5.15 23.60
C ALA A 294 17.66 6.30 24.19
N GLY A 295 17.12 7.04 25.17
CA GLY A 295 17.76 8.25 25.71
C GLY A 295 17.92 9.36 24.69
N ILE A 296 16.96 9.49 23.77
CA ILE A 296 16.90 10.54 22.76
C ILE A 296 15.83 11.54 23.20
N GLU A 297 16.25 12.80 23.42
CA GLU A 297 15.32 13.88 23.74
C GLU A 297 14.51 14.25 22.50
N GLU A 298 13.19 14.28 22.64
CA GLU A 298 12.25 14.81 21.68
C GLU A 298 11.30 15.78 22.39
N ASN A 299 10.78 16.77 21.70
CA ASN A 299 9.95 17.83 22.28
C ASN A 299 8.70 18.14 21.45
N PHE A 300 8.42 17.35 20.43
CA PHE A 300 7.30 17.60 19.50
C PHE A 300 6.15 16.59 19.64
N LEU A 301 6.41 15.38 20.17
CA LEU A 301 5.39 14.32 20.21
C LEU A 301 4.28 14.60 21.23
N ASP A 302 4.60 15.21 22.37
CA ASP A 302 3.58 15.56 23.37
C ASP A 302 2.57 16.59 22.84
N GLU A 303 3.08 17.63 22.19
CA GLU A 303 2.24 18.66 21.58
C GLU A 303 1.38 18.09 20.46
N LYS A 304 1.99 17.28 19.60
CA LYS A 304 1.30 16.61 18.49
C LYS A 304 0.21 15.65 18.97
N ILE A 305 0.50 14.83 19.99
CA ILE A 305 -0.51 13.91 20.58
C ILE A 305 -1.67 14.73 21.17
N ALA A 306 -1.37 15.81 21.90
CA ALA A 306 -2.40 16.67 22.46
C ALA A 306 -3.25 17.39 21.40
N GLU A 307 -2.64 17.78 20.27
CA GLU A 307 -3.35 18.38 19.13
C GLU A 307 -4.27 17.36 18.46
N SER A 308 -3.78 16.16 18.16
CA SER A 308 -4.59 15.07 17.57
C SER A 308 -5.79 14.69 18.45
N LEU A 309 -5.64 14.72 19.77
CA LEU A 309 -6.78 14.51 20.70
C LEU A 309 -7.83 15.61 20.56
N LYS A 310 -7.42 16.86 20.45
CA LYS A 310 -8.36 18.00 20.25
C LYS A 310 -9.05 17.93 18.90
N GLU A 311 -8.32 17.59 17.86
CA GLU A 311 -8.89 17.42 16.52
C GLU A 311 -9.96 16.32 16.50
N ARG A 312 -9.68 15.18 17.14
CA ARG A 312 -10.65 14.10 17.29
C ARG A 312 -11.90 14.54 18.03
N ASP A 313 -11.74 15.22 19.17
CA ASP A 313 -12.89 15.67 19.97
C ASP A 313 -13.74 16.70 19.19
N ALA A 314 -13.10 17.63 18.49
CA ALA A 314 -13.77 18.58 17.60
C ALA A 314 -14.49 17.88 16.43
N TYR A 315 -13.90 16.81 15.90
CA TYR A 315 -14.51 16.02 14.83
C TYR A 315 -15.78 15.31 15.29
N ILE A 316 -15.77 14.69 16.48
CA ILE A 316 -16.97 14.07 17.06
C ILE A 316 -18.04 15.13 17.36
N GLU A 317 -17.66 16.30 17.88
CA GLU A 317 -18.59 17.41 18.08
C GLU A 317 -19.23 17.88 16.76
N MET A 318 -18.44 17.96 15.70
CA MET A 318 -18.94 18.29 14.36
C MET A 318 -19.96 17.27 13.86
N LEU A 319 -19.70 15.96 13.99
CA LEU A 319 -20.66 14.91 13.63
C LEU A 319 -21.97 15.04 14.43
N GLY A 320 -21.88 15.38 15.71
CA GLY A 320 -23.04 15.57 16.61
C GLY A 320 -23.96 16.73 16.22
N LYS A 321 -23.56 17.61 15.28
CA LYS A 321 -24.46 18.66 14.73
C LYS A 321 -25.48 18.08 13.74
N TYR A 322 -25.18 16.95 13.12
CA TYR A 322 -25.95 16.39 12.01
C TYR A 322 -26.58 15.03 12.33
N PHE A 323 -26.04 14.32 13.33
CA PHE A 323 -26.50 12.99 13.71
C PHE A 323 -26.89 12.93 15.19
N THR A 324 -27.93 12.17 15.49
CA THR A 324 -28.48 12.07 16.85
C THR A 324 -27.79 11.01 17.70
N ASN A 325 -27.22 10.00 17.07
CA ASN A 325 -26.45 8.95 17.73
C ASN A 325 -25.18 8.64 16.93
N ILE A 326 -24.06 8.52 17.62
CA ILE A 326 -22.75 8.20 17.04
C ILE A 326 -22.17 7.02 17.82
N GLU A 327 -22.01 5.91 17.14
CA GLU A 327 -21.38 4.71 17.69
C GLU A 327 -19.95 4.62 17.17
N THR A 328 -18.98 4.55 18.09
CA THR A 328 -17.57 4.39 17.72
C THR A 328 -17.23 2.91 17.64
N ILE A 329 -16.82 2.47 16.46
CA ILE A 329 -16.31 1.13 16.21
C ILE A 329 -14.79 1.21 16.21
N GLU A 330 -14.15 0.47 17.11
CA GLU A 330 -12.69 0.38 17.19
C GLU A 330 -12.22 -0.89 16.50
N LEU A 331 -11.31 -0.73 15.53
CA LEU A 331 -10.64 -1.82 14.84
C LEU A 331 -9.14 -1.77 15.11
N HIS A 332 -8.53 -2.95 15.21
CA HIS A 332 -7.10 -3.09 15.47
C HIS A 332 -6.37 -3.59 14.24
N ASN A 333 -5.27 -2.93 13.90
CA ASN A 333 -4.36 -3.38 12.88
C ASN A 333 -2.94 -3.46 13.43
N SER A 334 -2.31 -4.62 13.32
CA SER A 334 -0.97 -4.86 13.86
C SER A 334 0.06 -4.95 12.74
N PHE A 335 1.16 -4.23 12.93
CA PHE A 335 2.27 -4.16 12.00
C PHE A 335 3.50 -4.79 12.63
N ARG A 336 4.17 -5.63 11.89
CA ARG A 336 5.35 -6.37 12.29
C ARG A 336 6.59 -5.81 11.62
N PHE A 337 7.63 -5.59 12.40
CA PHE A 337 8.95 -5.17 11.92
C PHE A 337 10.00 -6.14 12.41
N VAL A 338 10.78 -6.68 11.49
CA VAL A 338 11.90 -7.59 11.76
C VAL A 338 13.24 -6.99 11.33
N ASP A 339 13.21 -5.79 10.77
CA ASP A 339 14.36 -5.04 10.28
C ASP A 339 14.36 -3.61 10.80
N ALA A 340 15.51 -3.13 11.26
CA ALA A 340 15.65 -1.82 11.87
C ALA A 340 15.57 -0.67 10.85
N ASP A 341 16.03 -0.89 9.64
CA ASP A 341 15.94 0.10 8.57
C ASP A 341 14.50 0.27 8.12
N ASP A 342 13.73 -0.82 8.07
CA ASP A 342 12.33 -0.81 7.68
C ASP A 342 11.45 0.00 8.65
N ILE A 343 11.58 -0.22 9.97
CA ILE A 343 10.84 0.58 10.95
C ILE A 343 11.32 2.04 10.98
N PHE A 344 12.62 2.27 10.80
CA PHE A 344 13.19 3.62 10.70
C PHE A 344 12.57 4.39 9.53
N GLU A 345 12.57 3.82 8.33
CA GLU A 345 11.97 4.43 7.14
C GLU A 345 10.47 4.66 7.30
N CYS A 346 9.76 3.74 7.91
CA CYS A 346 8.33 3.86 8.17
C CYS A 346 8.01 5.13 8.98
N PHE A 347 8.77 5.42 10.03
CA PHE A 347 8.59 6.64 10.82
C PHE A 347 9.12 7.89 10.13
N GLN A 348 10.28 7.82 9.48
CA GLN A 348 10.89 8.96 8.79
C GLN A 348 9.96 9.56 7.73
N ARG A 349 9.20 8.73 7.02
CA ARG A 349 8.33 9.14 5.91
C ARG A 349 6.96 9.68 6.32
N ARG A 350 6.62 9.69 7.61
CA ARG A 350 5.28 10.09 8.06
C ARG A 350 4.97 11.58 7.82
N ASN A 351 5.92 12.46 8.06
CA ASN A 351 5.83 13.90 7.78
C ASN A 351 7.21 14.56 7.89
N GLU A 352 7.29 15.84 7.54
CA GLU A 352 8.54 16.61 7.54
C GLU A 352 9.22 16.71 8.92
N VAL A 353 8.44 16.81 10.00
CA VAL A 353 8.98 16.88 11.38
C VAL A 353 9.67 15.57 11.73
N HIS A 354 9.03 14.43 11.44
CA HIS A 354 9.63 13.11 11.62
C HIS A 354 10.87 12.95 10.73
N ALA A 355 10.78 13.31 9.46
CA ALA A 355 11.91 13.22 8.53
C ALA A 355 13.15 13.93 9.05
N LYS A 356 12.97 15.16 9.55
CA LYS A 356 14.05 15.95 10.11
C LYS A 356 14.61 15.35 11.41
N PHE A 357 13.74 14.95 12.32
CA PHE A 357 14.13 14.36 13.61
C PHE A 357 14.89 13.05 13.41
N PHE A 358 14.40 12.17 12.54
CA PHE A 358 15.01 10.88 12.22
C PHE A 358 16.37 11.06 11.53
N SER A 359 16.49 12.00 10.60
CA SER A 359 17.78 12.27 9.92
C SER A 359 18.86 12.76 10.89
N VAL A 360 18.50 13.57 11.88
CA VAL A 360 19.45 14.08 12.89
C VAL A 360 19.89 12.98 13.86
N ASN A 361 19.01 12.03 14.18
CA ASN A 361 19.22 10.99 15.16
C ASN A 361 19.41 9.59 14.56
N GLU A 362 19.60 9.48 13.24
CA GLU A 362 19.58 8.23 12.46
C GLU A 362 20.33 7.09 13.15
N LYS A 363 21.61 7.31 13.47
CA LYS A 363 22.44 6.26 14.04
C LYS A 363 21.88 5.70 15.35
N LYS A 364 21.48 6.57 16.27
CA LYS A 364 20.95 6.15 17.58
C LYS A 364 19.62 5.44 17.47
N ILE A 365 18.74 5.92 16.59
CA ILE A 365 17.42 5.34 16.38
C ILE A 365 17.55 3.95 15.75
N LYS A 366 18.39 3.79 14.73
CA LYS A 366 18.65 2.50 14.09
C LYS A 366 19.31 1.51 15.06
N GLU A 367 20.30 1.94 15.86
CA GLU A 367 20.91 1.11 16.89
C GLU A 367 19.84 0.62 17.90
N TYR A 368 18.98 1.50 18.39
CA TYR A 368 17.90 1.14 19.31
C TYR A 368 16.94 0.10 18.71
N PHE A 369 16.46 0.30 17.48
CA PHE A 369 15.57 -0.65 16.83
C PHE A 369 16.26 -1.99 16.57
N ALA A 370 17.53 -1.98 16.14
CA ALA A 370 18.31 -3.19 15.93
C ALA A 370 18.50 -3.99 17.23
N ASP A 371 18.85 -3.32 18.32
CA ASP A 371 19.01 -3.96 19.64
C ASP A 371 17.67 -4.54 20.14
N LYS A 372 16.56 -3.81 19.94
CA LYS A 372 15.24 -4.28 20.33
C LYS A 372 14.81 -5.50 19.53
N ILE A 373 15.02 -5.49 18.22
CA ILE A 373 14.73 -6.63 17.35
C ILE A 373 15.64 -7.82 17.67
N ALA A 374 16.93 -7.59 17.91
CA ALA A 374 17.87 -8.65 18.29
C ALA A 374 17.48 -9.31 19.63
N LYS A 375 16.92 -8.54 20.56
CA LYS A 375 16.47 -9.02 21.87
C LYS A 375 15.12 -9.74 21.81
N ASP A 376 14.13 -9.15 21.15
CA ASP A 376 12.73 -9.54 21.22
C ASP A 376 12.29 -10.36 19.97
N GLY A 377 13.16 -10.44 18.95
CA GLY A 377 12.91 -11.10 17.67
C GLY A 377 12.18 -10.21 16.65
N GLU A 378 11.32 -9.32 17.10
CA GLU A 378 10.49 -8.45 16.28
C GLU A 378 9.98 -7.24 17.08
N ILE A 379 9.49 -6.23 16.38
CA ILE A 379 8.72 -5.12 16.95
C ILE A 379 7.32 -5.18 16.38
N ILE A 380 6.29 -5.24 17.23
CA ILE A 380 4.88 -5.19 16.84
C ILE A 380 4.30 -3.85 17.28
N ILE A 381 3.67 -3.13 16.35
CA ILE A 381 2.91 -1.92 16.63
C ILE A 381 1.45 -2.20 16.27
N THR A 382 0.58 -2.24 17.29
CA THR A 382 -0.86 -2.40 17.09
C THR A 382 -1.51 -1.04 17.12
N THR A 383 -2.12 -0.64 16.00
CA THR A 383 -2.86 0.62 15.87
C THR A 383 -4.34 0.38 16.06
N ASN A 384 -5.01 1.38 16.59
CA ASN A 384 -6.47 1.41 16.72
C ASN A 384 -6.99 2.43 15.72
N ALA A 385 -7.91 2.01 14.85
CA ALA A 385 -8.64 2.92 13.99
C ALA A 385 -10.09 3.01 14.45
N HIS A 386 -10.64 4.21 14.42
CA HIS A 386 -11.99 4.49 14.88
C HIS A 386 -12.89 4.84 13.70
N PHE A 387 -13.93 4.05 13.53
CA PHE A 387 -15.00 4.32 12.57
C PHE A 387 -16.23 4.79 13.32
N GLN A 388 -16.80 5.91 12.88
CA GLN A 388 -18.00 6.49 13.48
C GLN A 388 -19.20 6.04 12.66
N HIS A 389 -20.09 5.23 13.25
CA HIS A 389 -21.38 4.91 12.67
C HIS A 389 -22.39 5.93 13.18
N CYS A 390 -22.85 6.81 12.28
CA CYS A 390 -23.66 7.97 12.58
C CYS A 390 -25.11 7.74 12.14
N TYR A 391 -26.06 7.90 13.05
CA TYR A 391 -27.50 7.67 12.87
C TYR A 391 -28.28 8.98 12.97
N ILE A 392 -29.35 9.17 12.16
CA ILE A 392 -30.21 10.35 12.17
C ILE A 392 -31.38 10.26 13.15
#